data_96e3e23b13406d95ba46d8593a399dfd
#
_entry.id   96e3e23b13406d95ba46d8593a399dfd
#
_cell.length_a   1.000
_cell.length_b   1.000
_cell.length_c   1.000
_cell.angle_alpha   90.00
_cell.angle_beta   90.00
_cell.angle_gamma   90.00
#
_symmetry.space_group_name_H-M   'P 1'
#
loop_
_entity.id
_entity.type
_entity.pdbx_description
1 polymer ?
#
loop_
_entity_poly.entity_id
_entity_poly.type
_entity_poly.pdbx_seq_one_letter_code
_entity_poly.pdbx_strand_id
1 'polypeptide(L)'
;IYLEGKQRLQKAGNESPAFDAICLFEHVFHMNRQDLMLHGNTKQATLEQETEFFSLIEQRAKKRPLQYILGEWPFLDFHLKMGEGVLIAREDTTVLVEKAAKLIQTKQATILDLCAGTGAVGLGIASLLSTAHVTCVEKYAPAFAYLQQNIALCKEQGIENVVALQG
;
A
#
# COMPACT_ATOMS: atom_id res chain seq x y z
N ILE A 1 -4.42 24.59 5.38
CA ILE A 1 -4.56 23.17 5.77
C ILE A 1 -3.30 22.39 5.41
N TYR A 2 -2.96 22.15 4.12
CA TYR A 2 -1.77 21.38 3.72
C TYR A 2 -0.46 21.91 4.33
N LEU A 3 -0.19 23.22 4.22
CA LEU A 3 1.03 23.82 4.77
C LEU A 3 1.12 23.67 6.29
N GLU A 4 0.02 23.76 6.98
CA GLU A 4 -0.05 23.55 8.43
C GLU A 4 0.23 22.08 8.78
N GLY A 5 -0.39 21.12 8.08
CA GLY A 5 -0.11 19.69 8.26
C GLY A 5 1.37 19.37 8.07
N LYS A 6 1.98 19.87 6.99
CA LYS A 6 3.42 19.75 6.73
C LYS A 6 4.26 20.31 7.89
N GLN A 7 3.91 21.50 8.41
CA GLN A 7 4.64 22.12 9.53
C GLN A 7 4.53 21.30 10.81
N ARG A 8 3.34 20.74 11.12
CA ARG A 8 3.13 19.86 12.27
C ARG A 8 4.02 18.61 12.19
N LEU A 9 4.08 17.95 11.02
CA LEU A 9 4.95 16.80 10.80
C LEU A 9 6.45 17.16 10.89
N GLN A 10 6.84 18.33 10.38
CA GLN A 10 8.21 18.81 10.48
C GLN A 10 8.62 19.06 11.93
N LYS A 11 7.76 19.69 12.73
CA LYS A 11 7.98 19.90 14.17
C LYS A 11 8.06 18.59 14.95
N ALA A 12 7.31 17.56 14.52
CA ALA A 12 7.35 16.23 15.09
C ALA A 12 8.59 15.40 14.65
N GLY A 13 9.47 15.96 13.83
CA GLY A 13 10.69 15.30 13.37
C GLY A 13 10.40 14.12 12.43
N ASN A 14 9.40 14.22 11.56
CA ASN A 14 9.20 13.25 10.50
C ASN A 14 10.25 13.46 9.40
N GLU A 15 10.75 12.36 8.81
CA GLU A 15 11.83 12.40 7.82
C GLU A 15 11.40 13.07 6.50
N SER A 16 10.16 12.81 6.08
CA SER A 16 9.61 13.30 4.80
C SER A 16 8.28 14.04 5.00
N PRO A 17 8.26 15.17 5.75
CA PRO A 17 7.01 15.81 6.16
C PRO A 17 6.18 16.36 4.99
N ALA A 18 6.82 16.76 3.89
CA ALA A 18 6.11 17.24 2.70
C ALA A 18 5.44 16.10 1.93
N PHE A 19 6.11 14.95 1.82
CA PHE A 19 5.57 13.74 1.19
C PHE A 19 4.43 13.16 2.03
N ASP A 20 4.64 12.98 3.33
CA ASP A 20 3.60 12.46 4.22
C ASP A 20 2.35 13.36 4.17
N ALA A 21 2.52 14.68 4.27
CA ALA A 21 1.40 15.62 4.26
C ALA A 21 0.64 15.62 2.94
N ILE A 22 1.32 15.47 1.78
CA ILE A 22 0.61 15.45 0.49
C ILE A 22 -0.17 14.14 0.29
N CYS A 23 0.39 13.00 0.68
CA CYS A 23 -0.34 11.72 0.60
C CYS A 23 -1.61 11.74 1.47
N LEU A 24 -1.52 12.27 2.70
CA LEU A 24 -2.69 12.42 3.58
C LEU A 24 -3.70 13.43 3.04
N PHE A 25 -3.22 14.50 2.39
CA PHE A 25 -4.07 15.49 1.76
C PHE A 25 -4.82 14.88 0.56
N GLU A 26 -4.12 14.17 -0.33
CA GLU A 26 -4.71 13.47 -1.47
C GLU A 26 -5.77 12.46 -1.03
N HIS A 27 -5.51 11.75 0.08
CA HIS A 27 -6.44 10.78 0.65
C HIS A 27 -7.77 11.41 1.09
N VAL A 28 -7.71 12.55 1.81
CA VAL A 28 -8.90 13.20 2.38
C VAL A 28 -9.63 14.07 1.36
N PHE A 29 -8.89 14.81 0.55
CA PHE A 29 -9.45 15.81 -0.35
C PHE A 29 -9.67 15.31 -1.77
N HIS A 30 -9.16 14.13 -2.12
CA HIS A 30 -9.17 13.56 -3.47
C HIS A 30 -8.64 14.55 -4.51
N MET A 31 -7.61 15.30 -4.13
CA MET A 31 -6.93 16.30 -4.93
C MET A 31 -5.43 15.99 -4.95
N ASN A 32 -4.88 15.78 -6.12
CA ASN A 32 -3.45 15.55 -6.26
C ASN A 32 -2.63 16.85 -6.07
N ARG A 33 -1.31 16.71 -6.09
CA ARG A 33 -0.40 17.86 -5.91
C ARG A 33 -0.61 18.97 -6.94
N GLN A 34 -0.95 18.63 -8.17
CA GLN A 34 -1.21 19.61 -9.23
C GLN A 34 -2.51 20.36 -8.96
N ASP A 35 -3.57 19.64 -8.57
CA ASP A 35 -4.84 20.24 -8.17
C ASP A 35 -4.69 21.18 -6.99
N LEU A 36 -3.87 20.79 -6.00
CA LEU A 36 -3.57 21.65 -4.85
C LEU A 36 -2.88 22.96 -5.28
N MET A 37 -1.94 22.90 -6.22
CA MET A 37 -1.25 24.10 -6.75
C MET A 37 -2.19 25.01 -7.53
N LEU A 38 -3.09 24.45 -8.33
CA LEU A 38 -3.99 25.21 -9.21
C LEU A 38 -5.22 25.74 -8.47
N HIS A 39 -5.77 24.97 -7.54
CA HIS A 39 -7.08 25.19 -6.94
C HIS A 39 -7.06 25.31 -5.42
N GLY A 40 -5.93 25.07 -4.77
CA GLY A 40 -5.82 25.03 -3.31
C GLY A 40 -6.19 26.35 -2.60
N ASN A 41 -6.12 27.49 -3.30
CA ASN A 41 -6.52 28.80 -2.76
C ASN A 41 -7.99 29.15 -3.03
N THR A 42 -8.69 28.39 -3.90
CA THR A 42 -10.06 28.70 -4.31
C THR A 42 -11.09 27.73 -3.74
N LYS A 43 -10.67 26.51 -3.42
CA LYS A 43 -11.54 25.50 -2.79
C LYS A 43 -11.49 25.64 -1.27
N GLN A 44 -12.66 25.71 -0.65
CA GLN A 44 -12.79 25.66 0.80
C GLN A 44 -12.99 24.20 1.25
N ALA A 45 -12.25 23.79 2.27
CA ALA A 45 -12.45 22.51 2.92
C ALA A 45 -13.71 22.53 3.78
N THR A 46 -14.39 21.40 3.89
CA THR A 46 -15.43 21.24 4.91
C THR A 46 -14.78 21.03 6.29
N LEU A 47 -15.53 21.31 7.35
CA LEU A 47 -15.07 21.06 8.71
C LEU A 47 -14.72 19.58 8.95
N GLU A 48 -15.48 18.68 8.33
CA GLU A 48 -15.25 17.24 8.39
C GLU A 48 -13.91 16.86 7.77
N GLN A 49 -13.63 17.30 6.53
CA GLN A 49 -12.36 17.08 5.84
C GLN A 49 -11.17 17.66 6.62
N GLU A 50 -11.33 18.85 7.19
CA GLU A 50 -10.28 19.46 7.98
C GLU A 50 -10.00 18.65 9.25
N THR A 51 -11.03 18.22 9.94
CA THR A 51 -10.93 17.40 11.15
C THR A 51 -10.26 16.05 10.86
N GLU A 52 -10.68 15.39 9.80
CA GLU A 52 -10.10 14.12 9.35
C GLU A 52 -8.62 14.28 9.00
N PHE A 53 -8.29 15.27 8.16
CA PHE A 53 -6.92 15.52 7.77
C PHE A 53 -5.99 15.73 8.96
N PHE A 54 -6.37 16.59 9.92
CA PHE A 54 -5.54 16.82 11.09
C PHE A 54 -5.48 15.63 12.04
N SER A 55 -6.51 14.80 12.12
CA SER A 55 -6.47 13.51 12.84
C SER A 55 -5.41 12.58 12.24
N LEU A 56 -5.35 12.46 10.91
CA LEU A 56 -4.34 11.64 10.22
C LEU A 56 -2.92 12.23 10.39
N ILE A 57 -2.78 13.55 10.32
CA ILE A 57 -1.51 14.25 10.61
C ILE A 57 -1.02 13.94 12.03
N GLU A 58 -1.90 13.94 13.03
CA GLU A 58 -1.53 13.60 14.41
C GLU A 58 -1.09 12.14 14.56
N GLN A 59 -1.77 11.21 13.91
CA GLN A 59 -1.36 9.81 13.88
C GLN A 59 0.05 9.67 13.29
N ARG A 60 0.31 10.36 12.17
CA ARG A 60 1.63 10.35 11.52
C ARG A 60 2.70 11.04 12.35
N ALA A 61 2.38 12.11 13.04
CA ALA A 61 3.27 12.80 13.98
C ALA A 61 3.71 11.89 15.15
N LYS A 62 2.83 10.96 15.58
CA LYS A 62 3.12 9.90 16.55
C LYS A 62 3.91 8.73 15.97
N LYS A 63 4.48 8.87 14.76
CA LYS A 63 5.29 7.87 14.04
C LYS A 63 4.53 6.64 13.54
N ARG A 64 3.18 6.67 13.52
CA ARG A 64 2.43 5.61 12.84
C ARG A 64 2.83 5.56 11.38
N PRO A 65 3.11 4.40 10.78
CA PRO A 65 3.47 4.29 9.37
C PRO A 65 2.41 4.91 8.46
N LEU A 66 2.84 5.67 7.45
CA LEU A 66 1.93 6.33 6.50
C LEU A 66 1.02 5.31 5.81
N GLN A 67 1.57 4.17 5.41
CA GLN A 67 0.87 3.08 4.75
C GLN A 67 -0.27 2.49 5.62
N TYR A 68 -0.05 2.42 6.94
CA TYR A 68 -1.09 1.95 7.86
C TYR A 68 -2.18 2.99 8.09
N ILE A 69 -1.85 4.27 8.01
CA ILE A 69 -2.82 5.36 8.11
C ILE A 69 -3.71 5.37 6.87
N LEU A 70 -3.12 5.22 5.69
CA LEU A 70 -3.84 5.19 4.41
C LEU A 70 -4.60 3.87 4.19
N GLY A 71 -4.17 2.77 4.84
CA GLY A 71 -4.78 1.45 4.72
C GLY A 71 -4.46 0.71 3.42
N GLU A 72 -3.80 1.37 2.48
CA GLU A 72 -3.36 0.79 1.21
C GLU A 72 -2.09 1.47 0.69
N TRP A 73 -1.35 0.76 -0.16
CA TRP A 73 -0.13 1.28 -0.76
C TRP A 73 0.10 0.70 -2.16
N PRO A 74 0.57 1.51 -3.12
CA PRO A 74 0.93 1.00 -4.45
C PRO A 74 2.08 0.01 -4.37
N PHE A 75 1.99 -1.06 -5.14
CA PHE A 75 3.03 -2.07 -5.32
C PHE A 75 2.98 -2.61 -6.75
N LEU A 76 4.08 -2.47 -7.52
CA LEU A 76 4.08 -2.69 -8.97
C LEU A 76 2.92 -1.91 -9.64
N ASP A 77 2.08 -2.59 -10.41
CA ASP A 77 0.95 -1.99 -11.13
C ASP A 77 -0.39 -2.16 -10.38
N PHE A 78 -0.36 -2.54 -9.10
CA PHE A 78 -1.57 -2.73 -8.27
C PHE A 78 -1.40 -2.14 -6.87
N HIS A 79 -2.47 -2.14 -6.08
CA HIS A 79 -2.45 -1.68 -4.70
C HIS A 79 -2.60 -2.84 -3.73
N LEU A 80 -1.91 -2.77 -2.61
CA LEU A 80 -2.02 -3.70 -1.50
C LEU A 80 -2.72 -3.04 -0.32
N LYS A 81 -3.76 -3.65 0.19
CA LYS A 81 -4.32 -3.33 1.52
C LYS A 81 -3.33 -3.76 2.59
N MET A 82 -3.14 -2.90 3.57
CA MET A 82 -2.24 -3.19 4.68
C MET A 82 -2.60 -2.37 5.92
N GLY A 83 -2.10 -2.83 7.06
CA GLY A 83 -2.31 -2.18 8.34
C GLY A 83 -1.53 -2.90 9.44
N GLU A 84 -1.91 -2.70 10.68
CA GLU A 84 -1.24 -3.33 11.80
C GLU A 84 -1.30 -4.86 11.70
N GLY A 85 -0.16 -5.51 11.97
CA GLY A 85 -0.03 -6.97 11.91
C GLY A 85 0.57 -7.51 10.62
N VAL A 86 0.88 -6.67 9.62
CA VAL A 86 1.60 -7.09 8.41
C VAL A 86 2.84 -6.23 8.17
N LEU A 87 3.83 -6.80 7.51
CA LEU A 87 5.01 -6.07 7.07
C LEU A 87 4.64 -5.21 5.85
N ILE A 88 5.06 -3.95 5.88
CA ILE A 88 4.93 -3.03 4.74
C ILE A 88 5.91 -3.47 3.65
N ALA A 89 5.41 -3.77 2.46
CA ALA A 89 6.24 -4.07 1.31
C ALA A 89 7.14 -2.87 0.96
N ARG A 90 8.43 -3.11 0.79
CA ARG A 90 9.44 -2.10 0.47
C ARG A 90 9.83 -2.17 -1.01
N GLU A 91 10.54 -1.16 -1.51
CA GLU A 91 11.07 -1.15 -2.88
C GLU A 91 11.95 -2.36 -3.18
N ASP A 92 12.75 -2.82 -2.22
CA ASP A 92 13.57 -4.04 -2.36
C ASP A 92 12.71 -5.28 -2.67
N THR A 93 11.47 -5.32 -2.20
CA THR A 93 10.52 -6.41 -2.49
C THR A 93 10.16 -6.44 -3.98
N THR A 94 10.02 -5.28 -4.61
CA THR A 94 9.81 -5.19 -6.08
C THR A 94 10.98 -5.79 -6.85
N VAL A 95 12.20 -5.46 -6.44
CA VAL A 95 13.42 -6.01 -7.06
C VAL A 95 13.48 -7.54 -6.91
N LEU A 96 13.08 -8.06 -5.73
CA LEU A 96 13.00 -9.51 -5.50
C LEU A 96 12.00 -10.16 -6.47
N VAL A 97 10.80 -9.60 -6.57
CA VAL A 97 9.73 -10.10 -7.46
C VAL A 97 10.19 -10.12 -8.92
N GLU A 98 10.76 -9.02 -9.42
CA GLU A 98 11.24 -8.92 -10.80
C GLU A 98 12.36 -9.93 -11.11
N LYS A 99 13.31 -10.10 -10.17
CA LYS A 99 14.38 -11.09 -10.33
C LYS A 99 13.87 -12.51 -10.28
N ALA A 100 12.98 -12.82 -9.35
CA ALA A 100 12.36 -14.15 -9.25
C ALA A 100 11.59 -14.49 -10.54
N ALA A 101 10.77 -13.58 -11.05
CA ALA A 101 10.04 -13.77 -12.28
C ALA A 101 10.96 -14.02 -13.50
N LYS A 102 12.10 -13.31 -13.57
CA LYS A 102 13.10 -13.53 -14.65
C LYS A 102 13.80 -14.87 -14.57
N LEU A 103 13.96 -15.45 -13.37
CA LEU A 103 14.60 -16.76 -13.18
C LEU A 103 13.65 -17.93 -13.49
N ILE A 104 12.36 -17.70 -13.44
CA ILE A 104 11.34 -18.72 -13.74
C ILE A 104 11.21 -18.88 -15.25
N GLN A 105 11.82 -19.93 -15.79
CA GLN A 105 11.85 -20.21 -17.24
C GLN A 105 10.65 -21.03 -17.72
N THR A 106 9.90 -21.64 -16.81
CA THR A 106 8.77 -22.53 -17.13
C THR A 106 7.48 -21.74 -17.19
N LYS A 107 6.77 -21.79 -18.32
CA LYS A 107 5.49 -21.08 -18.49
C LYS A 107 4.38 -21.49 -17.49
N GLN A 108 4.41 -22.72 -17.00
CA GLN A 108 3.45 -23.27 -16.02
C GLN A 108 4.16 -23.61 -14.71
N ALA A 109 4.82 -22.63 -14.12
CA ALA A 109 5.51 -22.82 -12.85
C ALA A 109 4.51 -22.94 -11.69
N THR A 110 4.80 -23.83 -10.74
CA THR A 110 4.14 -23.84 -9.42
C THR A 110 5.05 -23.15 -8.42
N ILE A 111 4.53 -22.13 -7.75
CA ILE A 111 5.28 -21.24 -6.87
C ILE A 111 4.66 -21.26 -5.49
N LEU A 112 5.49 -21.33 -4.47
CA LEU A 112 5.09 -21.27 -3.08
C LEU A 112 5.74 -20.04 -2.43
N ASP A 113 4.90 -19.12 -1.93
CA ASP A 113 5.30 -17.96 -1.14
C ASP A 113 4.99 -18.26 0.33
N LEU A 114 6.03 -18.49 1.12
CA LEU A 114 5.91 -18.80 2.56
C LEU A 114 6.07 -17.53 3.39
N CYS A 115 5.24 -17.40 4.43
CA CYS A 115 5.15 -16.19 5.26
C CYS A 115 4.76 -14.96 4.41
N ALA A 116 3.73 -15.13 3.60
CA ALA A 116 3.37 -14.20 2.54
C ALA A 116 2.95 -12.80 3.01
N GLY A 117 2.56 -12.63 4.28
CA GLY A 117 2.14 -11.34 4.82
C GLY A 117 0.97 -10.74 4.05
N THR A 118 1.18 -9.59 3.40
CA THR A 118 0.19 -8.98 2.50
C THR A 118 0.03 -9.71 1.16
N GLY A 119 0.90 -10.67 0.85
CA GLY A 119 0.98 -11.34 -0.44
C GLY A 119 1.81 -10.58 -1.50
N ALA A 120 2.58 -9.57 -1.10
CA ALA A 120 3.33 -8.72 -2.03
C ALA A 120 4.21 -9.52 -3.01
N VAL A 121 4.93 -10.54 -2.53
CA VAL A 121 5.82 -11.37 -3.38
C VAL A 121 4.99 -12.27 -4.29
N GLY A 122 4.08 -13.05 -3.73
CA GLY A 122 3.28 -14.00 -4.50
C GLY A 122 2.40 -13.32 -5.55
N LEU A 123 1.68 -12.25 -5.16
CA LEU A 123 0.85 -11.45 -6.07
C LEU A 123 1.68 -10.74 -7.15
N GLY A 124 2.85 -10.20 -6.75
CA GLY A 124 3.77 -9.57 -7.70
C GLY A 124 4.30 -10.56 -8.73
N ILE A 125 4.67 -11.79 -8.34
CA ILE A 125 5.09 -12.82 -9.30
C ILE A 125 3.90 -13.23 -10.19
N ALA A 126 2.72 -13.40 -9.62
CA ALA A 126 1.51 -13.76 -10.36
C ALA A 126 1.12 -12.71 -11.40
N SER A 127 1.29 -11.43 -11.10
CA SER A 127 1.02 -10.34 -12.05
C SER A 127 1.97 -10.34 -13.26
N LEU A 128 3.23 -10.74 -13.04
CA LEU A 128 4.25 -10.83 -14.10
C LEU A 128 4.19 -12.15 -14.88
N LEU A 129 3.67 -13.21 -14.27
CA LEU A 129 3.64 -14.57 -14.83
C LEU A 129 2.21 -15.14 -14.79
N SER A 130 1.35 -14.69 -15.69
CA SER A 130 -0.09 -15.03 -15.71
C SER A 130 -0.40 -16.54 -15.85
N THR A 131 0.56 -17.35 -16.32
CA THR A 131 0.42 -18.79 -16.48
C THR A 131 0.99 -19.61 -15.32
N ALA A 132 1.65 -18.99 -14.36
CA ALA A 132 2.12 -19.65 -13.16
C ALA A 132 0.96 -19.89 -12.16
N HIS A 133 1.11 -20.88 -11.30
CA HIS A 133 0.20 -21.13 -10.17
C HIS A 133 0.90 -20.75 -8.86
N VAL A 134 0.40 -19.75 -8.17
CA VAL A 134 1.01 -19.23 -6.95
C VAL A 134 0.18 -19.61 -5.73
N THR A 135 0.82 -20.20 -4.74
CA THR A 135 0.22 -20.47 -3.43
C THR A 135 0.91 -19.61 -2.38
N CYS A 136 0.18 -18.72 -1.75
CA CYS A 136 0.65 -17.88 -0.65
C CYS A 136 0.24 -18.50 0.68
N VAL A 137 1.20 -18.74 1.57
CA VAL A 137 0.95 -19.32 2.90
C VAL A 137 1.26 -18.30 3.98
N GLU A 138 0.29 -18.06 4.85
CA GLU A 138 0.45 -17.14 5.98
C GLU A 138 -0.16 -17.76 7.25
N LYS A 139 0.63 -17.74 8.32
CA LYS A 139 0.24 -18.34 9.61
C LYS A 139 -0.64 -17.44 10.44
N TYR A 140 -0.31 -16.16 10.51
CA TYR A 140 -0.94 -15.23 11.43
C TYR A 140 -2.26 -14.72 10.89
N ALA A 141 -3.35 -14.92 11.63
CA ALA A 141 -4.70 -14.56 11.20
C ALA A 141 -4.87 -13.09 10.76
N PRO A 142 -4.29 -12.07 11.43
CA PRO A 142 -4.37 -10.69 10.95
C PRO A 142 -3.71 -10.49 9.59
N ALA A 143 -2.53 -11.08 9.37
CA ALA A 143 -1.82 -10.99 8.10
C ALA A 143 -2.55 -11.78 7.01
N PHE A 144 -3.07 -12.97 7.35
CA PHE A 144 -3.87 -13.78 6.43
C PHE A 144 -5.14 -13.06 5.94
N ALA A 145 -5.79 -12.27 6.82
CA ALA A 145 -6.94 -11.46 6.43
C ALA A 145 -6.57 -10.40 5.37
N TYR A 146 -5.41 -9.75 5.48
CA TYR A 146 -4.91 -8.85 4.44
C TYR A 146 -4.55 -9.60 3.15
N LEU A 147 -3.91 -10.76 3.25
CA LEU A 147 -3.61 -11.60 2.10
C LEU A 147 -4.88 -11.94 1.30
N GLN A 148 -5.94 -12.37 1.98
CA GLN A 148 -7.22 -12.68 1.34
C GLN A 148 -7.84 -11.46 0.65
N GLN A 149 -7.85 -10.30 1.30
CA GLN A 149 -8.34 -9.06 0.72
C GLN A 149 -7.54 -8.67 -0.54
N ASN A 150 -6.22 -8.78 -0.48
CA ASN A 150 -5.34 -8.44 -1.59
C ASN A 150 -5.51 -9.38 -2.77
N ILE A 151 -5.67 -10.68 -2.53
CA ILE A 151 -5.99 -11.65 -3.60
C ILE A 151 -7.33 -11.31 -4.25
N ALA A 152 -8.36 -10.97 -3.47
CA ALA A 152 -9.65 -10.59 -4.01
C ALA A 152 -9.56 -9.32 -4.90
N LEU A 153 -8.87 -8.28 -4.44
CA LEU A 153 -8.65 -7.05 -5.20
C LEU A 153 -7.85 -7.28 -6.49
N CYS A 154 -6.78 -8.08 -6.41
CA CYS A 154 -5.96 -8.40 -7.57
C CYS A 154 -6.73 -9.25 -8.60
N LYS A 155 -7.63 -10.11 -8.14
CA LYS A 155 -8.52 -10.88 -9.01
C LYS A 155 -9.44 -9.99 -9.85
N GLU A 156 -9.97 -8.90 -9.27
CA GLU A 156 -10.76 -7.90 -10.00
C GLU A 156 -9.93 -7.20 -11.09
N GLN A 157 -8.61 -7.22 -10.98
CA GLN A 157 -7.66 -6.66 -11.94
C GLN A 157 -7.07 -7.71 -12.90
N GLY A 158 -7.61 -8.94 -12.89
CA GLY A 158 -7.22 -10.01 -13.80
C GLY A 158 -6.05 -10.89 -13.31
N ILE A 159 -5.62 -10.78 -12.06
CA ILE A 159 -4.63 -11.68 -11.45
C ILE A 159 -5.37 -12.80 -10.72
N GLU A 160 -5.66 -13.90 -11.45
CA GLU A 160 -6.52 -14.98 -10.95
C GLU A 160 -5.74 -16.25 -10.51
N ASN A 161 -4.45 -16.28 -10.73
CA ASN A 161 -3.57 -17.45 -10.58
C ASN A 161 -2.94 -17.57 -9.19
N VAL A 162 -3.58 -17.01 -8.15
CA VAL A 162 -3.10 -17.00 -6.77
C VAL A 162 -4.14 -17.59 -5.82
N VAL A 163 -3.69 -18.45 -4.90
CA VAL A 163 -4.49 -18.96 -3.79
C VAL A 163 -3.82 -18.71 -2.45
N ALA A 164 -4.62 -18.51 -1.39
CA ALA A 164 -4.14 -18.36 -0.03
C ALA A 164 -4.40 -19.61 0.79
N LEU A 165 -3.42 -20.01 1.58
CA LEU A 165 -3.55 -21.05 2.62
C LEU A 165 -3.12 -20.47 3.97
N GLN A 166 -3.89 -20.77 5.00
CA GLN A 166 -3.50 -20.44 6.36
C GLN A 166 -2.78 -21.64 7.00
N GLY A 167 -1.55 -21.46 7.44
CA GLY A 167 -0.76 -22.56 8.00
C GLY A 167 0.59 -22.09 8.57
#